data_7b485fe0b2dd93c9930feb3c4747d980
#
_entry.id   7b485fe0b2dd93c9930feb3c4747d980
#
_cell.length_a   1.000
_cell.length_b   1.000
_cell.length_c   1.000
_cell.angle_alpha   90.00
_cell.angle_beta   90.00
_cell.angle_gamma   90.00
#
_symmetry.space_group_name_H-M   'P 1'
#
loop_
_entity.id
_entity.type
_entity.pdbx_description
1 polymer ?
#
loop_
_entity_poly.entity_id
_entity_poly.type
_entity_poly.pdbx_seq_one_letter_code
_entity_poly.pdbx_strand_id
1 'polypeptide(L)'
;MKKILIVNGHPDQESFNYALSAAYQKGLAQTDAELQLINIAELNFNPNLQFGYRKRTELEADLLQAQEKLLWADHIVWIYPVWWGSVPAIMKGFLDRVLLPGFAFKKREGSVWWDNFFTGKTARIICTLDQPSWYYRLFNRAPSHFAMKKLTLNFIGVKSIKITSIGPLRLSKEEFREKWLRKIEKLGSRNA
;
A
#
# COMPACT_ATOMS: atom_id res chain seq x y z
N MET A 1 14.14 -8.49 15.15
CA MET A 1 14.21 -8.23 13.69
C MET A 1 12.94 -7.49 13.29
N LYS A 2 13.03 -6.50 12.38
CA LYS A 2 11.86 -5.74 11.92
C LYS A 2 11.12 -6.51 10.84
N LYS A 3 9.82 -6.66 10.99
CA LYS A 3 8.95 -7.40 10.04
C LYS A 3 8.38 -6.44 9.02
N ILE A 4 8.73 -6.63 7.75
CA ILE A 4 8.36 -5.73 6.66
C ILE A 4 7.49 -6.48 5.64
N LEU A 5 6.34 -5.88 5.33
CA LEU A 5 5.45 -6.34 4.29
C LEU A 5 5.46 -5.35 3.13
N ILE A 6 5.71 -5.82 1.92
CA ILE A 6 5.49 -5.03 0.70
C ILE A 6 4.18 -5.47 0.07
N VAL A 7 3.30 -4.51 -0.20
CA VAL A 7 2.04 -4.72 -0.91
C VAL A 7 2.11 -3.96 -2.23
N ASN A 8 2.17 -4.71 -3.35
CA ASN A 8 2.17 -4.15 -4.69
C ASN A 8 0.75 -4.19 -5.29
N GLY A 9 0.20 -3.02 -5.59
CA GLY A 9 -1.15 -2.87 -6.12
C GLY A 9 -1.23 -2.69 -7.63
N HIS A 10 -0.12 -2.86 -8.39
CA HIS A 10 -0.17 -2.79 -9.84
C HIS A 10 -0.67 -4.11 -10.43
N PRO A 11 -1.64 -4.10 -11.38
CA PRO A 11 -2.16 -5.33 -11.99
C PRO A 11 -1.18 -6.01 -12.97
N ASP A 12 -0.22 -5.28 -13.52
CA ASP A 12 0.74 -5.75 -14.50
C ASP A 12 2.11 -5.97 -13.87
N GLN A 13 2.63 -7.22 -13.99
CA GLN A 13 3.90 -7.64 -13.42
C GLN A 13 5.13 -7.04 -14.12
N GLU A 14 4.99 -6.59 -15.38
CA GLU A 14 6.07 -5.92 -16.13
C GLU A 14 6.17 -4.42 -15.81
N SER A 15 5.33 -3.92 -14.93
CA SER A 15 5.26 -2.50 -14.59
C SER A 15 6.48 -2.00 -13.82
N PHE A 16 6.74 -0.70 -13.91
CA PHE A 16 7.77 -0.04 -13.11
C PHE A 16 7.51 -0.16 -11.58
N ASN A 17 6.27 -0.37 -11.16
CA ASN A 17 5.93 -0.61 -9.77
C ASN A 17 6.49 -1.94 -9.25
N TYR A 18 6.54 -2.98 -10.08
CA TYR A 18 7.23 -4.23 -9.74
C TYR A 18 8.73 -4.04 -9.66
N ALA A 19 9.33 -3.27 -10.57
CA ALA A 19 10.75 -2.91 -10.50
C ALA A 19 11.08 -2.12 -9.21
N LEU A 20 10.20 -1.20 -8.78
CA LEU A 20 10.34 -0.48 -7.50
C LEU A 20 10.25 -1.43 -6.30
N SER A 21 9.32 -2.41 -6.35
CA SER A 21 9.21 -3.45 -5.32
C SER A 21 10.51 -4.27 -5.23
N ALA A 22 11.03 -4.73 -6.35
CA ALA A 22 12.29 -5.48 -6.42
C ALA A 22 13.48 -4.66 -5.91
N ALA A 23 13.56 -3.37 -6.25
CA ALA A 23 14.61 -2.49 -5.75
C ALA A 23 14.53 -2.29 -4.23
N TYR A 24 13.32 -2.16 -3.67
CA TYR A 24 13.14 -2.07 -2.21
C TYR A 24 13.57 -3.38 -1.52
N GLN A 25 13.19 -4.54 -2.07
CA GLN A 25 13.60 -5.86 -1.59
C GLN A 25 15.12 -6.03 -1.60
N LYS A 26 15.78 -5.62 -2.70
CA LYS A 26 17.25 -5.67 -2.81
C LYS A 26 17.93 -4.83 -1.72
N GLY A 27 17.37 -3.67 -1.38
CA GLY A 27 17.85 -2.88 -0.26
C GLY A 27 17.63 -3.57 1.08
N LEU A 28 16.48 -4.19 1.31
CA LEU A 28 16.17 -4.92 2.53
C LEU A 28 17.09 -6.13 2.75
N ALA A 29 17.47 -6.83 1.68
CA ALA A 29 18.37 -7.98 1.75
C ALA A 29 19.77 -7.65 2.33
N GLN A 30 20.10 -6.35 2.47
CA GLN A 30 21.31 -5.86 3.11
C GLN A 30 21.14 -5.66 4.64
N THR A 31 19.97 -6.02 5.18
CA THR A 31 19.61 -5.81 6.59
C THR A 31 19.16 -7.13 7.23
N ASP A 32 18.93 -7.12 8.52
CA ASP A 32 18.37 -8.24 9.29
C ASP A 32 16.83 -8.29 9.31
N ALA A 33 16.15 -7.48 8.47
CA ALA A 33 14.70 -7.45 8.43
C ALA A 33 14.13 -8.71 7.78
N GLU A 34 13.00 -9.18 8.33
CA GLU A 34 12.17 -10.22 7.70
C GLU A 34 11.25 -9.59 6.67
N LEU A 35 11.10 -10.25 5.51
CA LEU A 35 10.29 -9.75 4.41
C LEU A 35 9.18 -10.73 4.04
N GLN A 36 7.97 -10.19 3.87
CA GLN A 36 6.87 -10.85 3.18
C GLN A 36 6.34 -9.95 2.05
N LEU A 37 5.69 -10.58 1.05
CA LEU A 37 5.14 -9.91 -0.12
C LEU A 37 3.66 -10.21 -0.29
N ILE A 38 2.93 -9.24 -0.81
CA ILE A 38 1.60 -9.38 -1.40
C ILE A 38 1.64 -8.67 -2.76
N ASN A 39 1.60 -9.45 -3.84
CA ASN A 39 1.36 -8.95 -5.18
C ASN A 39 -0.13 -9.11 -5.46
N ILE A 40 -0.91 -8.04 -5.41
CA ILE A 40 -2.38 -8.14 -5.49
C ILE A 40 -2.85 -8.77 -6.81
N ALA A 41 -2.11 -8.57 -7.90
CA ALA A 41 -2.41 -9.17 -9.19
C ALA A 41 -2.31 -10.70 -9.22
N GLU A 42 -1.60 -11.30 -8.27
CA GLU A 42 -1.38 -12.75 -8.18
C GLU A 42 -2.42 -13.44 -7.28
N LEU A 43 -3.23 -12.67 -6.56
CA LEU A 43 -4.24 -13.20 -5.64
C LEU A 43 -5.50 -13.62 -6.39
N ASN A 44 -6.02 -14.78 -6.03
CA ASN A 44 -7.31 -15.26 -6.52
C ASN A 44 -8.43 -14.81 -5.59
N PHE A 45 -9.08 -13.70 -5.91
CA PHE A 45 -10.20 -13.15 -5.14
C PHE A 45 -11.16 -12.33 -6.01
N ASN A 46 -12.40 -12.20 -5.57
CA ASN A 46 -13.34 -11.26 -6.16
C ASN A 46 -13.15 -9.87 -5.53
N PRO A 47 -12.71 -8.84 -6.28
CA PRO A 47 -12.50 -7.51 -5.74
C PRO A 47 -13.81 -6.77 -5.37
N ASN A 48 -14.96 -7.31 -5.74
CA ASN A 48 -16.24 -6.66 -5.49
C ASN A 48 -16.78 -7.03 -4.10
N LEU A 49 -16.95 -6.02 -3.24
CA LEU A 49 -17.68 -6.15 -1.98
C LEU A 49 -19.20 -6.10 -2.26
N GLN A 50 -19.72 -7.14 -2.90
CA GLN A 50 -21.06 -7.21 -3.53
C GLN A 50 -22.20 -6.76 -2.60
N PHE A 51 -22.13 -7.08 -1.32
CA PHE A 51 -23.19 -6.75 -0.36
C PHE A 51 -22.86 -5.55 0.53
N GLY A 52 -21.73 -4.88 0.28
CA GLY A 52 -21.20 -3.85 1.18
C GLY A 52 -21.04 -4.42 2.60
N TYR A 53 -21.36 -3.60 3.61
CA TYR A 53 -21.30 -4.03 5.02
C TYR A 53 -22.63 -4.59 5.56
N ARG A 54 -23.65 -4.73 4.68
CA ARG A 54 -24.98 -5.27 5.08
C ARG A 54 -24.94 -6.77 5.35
N LYS A 55 -24.14 -7.51 4.57
CA LYS A 55 -23.98 -8.95 4.71
C LYS A 55 -22.50 -9.29 4.59
N ARG A 56 -22.01 -10.12 5.51
CA ARG A 56 -20.63 -10.61 5.45
C ARG A 56 -20.40 -11.38 4.15
N THR A 57 -19.33 -11.01 3.44
CA THR A 57 -18.80 -11.77 2.32
C THR A 57 -17.60 -12.55 2.83
N GLU A 58 -17.65 -13.86 2.70
CA GLU A 58 -16.53 -14.73 3.11
C GLU A 58 -15.27 -14.36 2.33
N LEU A 59 -14.12 -14.48 3.00
CA LEU A 59 -12.82 -14.20 2.40
C LEU A 59 -12.28 -15.46 1.74
N GLU A 60 -11.75 -15.31 0.55
CA GLU A 60 -10.97 -16.33 -0.15
C GLU A 60 -9.67 -16.61 0.62
N ALA A 61 -9.09 -17.78 0.41
CA ALA A 61 -7.88 -18.23 1.11
C ALA A 61 -6.73 -17.22 0.98
N ASP A 62 -6.56 -16.62 -0.20
CA ASP A 62 -5.50 -15.63 -0.44
C ASP A 62 -5.72 -14.35 0.36
N LEU A 63 -6.97 -13.93 0.57
CA LEU A 63 -7.27 -12.76 1.39
C LEU A 63 -7.09 -13.05 2.89
N LEU A 64 -7.36 -14.28 3.35
CA LEU A 64 -7.07 -14.70 4.72
C LEU A 64 -5.56 -14.66 4.99
N GLN A 65 -4.75 -15.22 4.07
CA GLN A 65 -3.30 -15.12 4.16
C GLN A 65 -2.80 -13.67 4.10
N ALA A 66 -3.43 -12.83 3.29
CA ALA A 66 -3.10 -11.40 3.25
C ALA A 66 -3.39 -10.71 4.59
N GLN A 67 -4.48 -11.07 5.27
CA GLN A 67 -4.77 -10.57 6.62
C GLN A 67 -3.69 -11.00 7.63
N GLU A 68 -3.26 -12.26 7.60
CA GLU A 68 -2.17 -12.75 8.45
C GLU A 68 -0.87 -11.99 8.23
N LYS A 69 -0.47 -11.76 6.96
CA LYS A 69 0.72 -10.97 6.60
C LYS A 69 0.61 -9.52 7.08
N LEU A 70 -0.57 -8.90 6.96
CA LEU A 70 -0.81 -7.53 7.44
C LEU A 70 -0.70 -7.43 8.97
N LEU A 71 -1.18 -8.43 9.72
CA LEU A 71 -1.03 -8.48 11.17
C LEU A 71 0.42 -8.74 11.59
N TRP A 72 1.12 -9.61 10.88
CA TRP A 72 2.52 -9.96 11.15
C TRP A 72 3.47 -8.77 11.03
N ALA A 73 3.23 -7.86 10.07
CA ALA A 73 4.16 -6.78 9.74
C ALA A 73 4.22 -5.67 10.81
N ASP A 74 5.42 -5.16 11.10
CA ASP A 74 5.65 -3.92 11.87
C ASP A 74 5.62 -2.69 10.96
N HIS A 75 6.05 -2.87 9.69
CA HIS A 75 6.11 -1.83 8.67
C HIS A 75 5.53 -2.32 7.34
N ILE A 76 4.62 -1.56 6.77
CA ILE A 76 3.94 -1.91 5.51
C ILE A 76 4.30 -0.91 4.42
N VAL A 77 4.85 -1.40 3.32
CA VAL A 77 5.20 -0.62 2.13
C VAL A 77 4.15 -0.83 1.06
N TRP A 78 3.40 0.20 0.74
CA TRP A 78 2.36 0.19 -0.29
C TRP A 78 2.92 0.77 -1.58
N ILE A 79 2.94 -0.01 -2.67
CA ILE A 79 3.48 0.40 -3.98
C ILE A 79 2.35 0.33 -5.00
N TYR A 80 2.01 1.47 -5.64
CA TYR A 80 0.91 1.51 -6.61
C TYR A 80 1.00 2.71 -7.55
N PRO A 81 0.43 2.63 -8.76
CA PRO A 81 0.26 3.79 -9.64
C PRO A 81 -0.95 4.60 -9.20
N VAL A 82 -0.89 5.92 -9.36
CA VAL A 82 -2.06 6.77 -9.17
C VAL A 82 -2.83 6.85 -10.48
N TRP A 83 -4.00 6.25 -10.51
CA TRP A 83 -4.92 6.28 -11.63
C TRP A 83 -6.19 7.03 -11.22
N TRP A 84 -6.62 8.00 -12.05
CA TRP A 84 -7.81 8.82 -11.77
C TRP A 84 -7.82 9.43 -10.36
N GLY A 85 -6.66 9.83 -9.88
CA GLY A 85 -6.49 10.41 -8.54
C GLY A 85 -6.59 9.42 -7.38
N SER A 86 -6.70 8.13 -7.65
CA SER A 86 -6.87 7.05 -6.65
C SER A 86 -5.88 5.90 -6.88
N VAL A 87 -6.07 4.81 -6.14
CA VAL A 87 -5.39 3.52 -6.35
C VAL A 87 -6.05 2.75 -7.50
N PRO A 88 -5.38 1.75 -8.12
CA PRO A 88 -6.00 0.86 -9.11
C PRO A 88 -7.23 0.15 -8.57
N ALA A 89 -8.20 -0.18 -9.45
CA ALA A 89 -9.45 -0.84 -9.06
C ALA A 89 -9.23 -2.14 -8.29
N ILE A 90 -8.29 -2.98 -8.72
CA ILE A 90 -7.96 -4.23 -8.02
C ILE A 90 -7.43 -3.96 -6.60
N MET A 91 -6.60 -2.93 -6.42
CA MET A 91 -6.10 -2.55 -5.11
C MET A 91 -7.22 -1.96 -4.23
N LYS A 92 -8.15 -1.19 -4.82
CA LYS A 92 -9.33 -0.70 -4.08
C LYS A 92 -10.19 -1.86 -3.60
N GLY A 93 -10.45 -2.83 -4.48
CA GLY A 93 -11.19 -4.04 -4.12
C GLY A 93 -10.47 -4.85 -3.03
N PHE A 94 -9.15 -4.99 -3.10
CA PHE A 94 -8.35 -5.61 -2.06
C PHE A 94 -8.53 -4.90 -0.70
N LEU A 95 -8.42 -3.58 -0.66
CA LEU A 95 -8.64 -2.80 0.57
C LEU A 95 -10.05 -2.98 1.13
N ASP A 96 -11.07 -2.95 0.27
CA ASP A 96 -12.47 -3.13 0.68
C ASP A 96 -12.77 -4.53 1.21
N ARG A 97 -12.10 -5.56 0.65
CA ARG A 97 -12.28 -6.95 1.05
C ARG A 97 -11.46 -7.35 2.27
N VAL A 98 -10.28 -6.75 2.47
CA VAL A 98 -9.33 -7.14 3.53
C VAL A 98 -9.53 -6.31 4.80
N LEU A 99 -9.72 -4.98 4.69
CA LEU A 99 -9.79 -4.08 5.84
C LEU A 99 -11.21 -3.99 6.42
N LEU A 100 -11.75 -5.15 6.79
CA LEU A 100 -13.13 -5.29 7.27
C LEU A 100 -13.28 -4.92 8.76
N PRO A 101 -14.53 -4.59 9.20
CA PRO A 101 -14.86 -4.52 10.62
C PRO A 101 -14.55 -5.84 11.34
N GLY A 102 -13.99 -5.75 12.55
CA GLY A 102 -13.52 -6.89 13.34
C GLY A 102 -12.09 -7.34 13.02
N PHE A 103 -11.53 -6.91 11.89
CA PHE A 103 -10.13 -7.15 11.53
C PHE A 103 -9.28 -5.87 11.61
N ALA A 104 -9.68 -4.79 10.92
CA ALA A 104 -8.89 -3.56 10.87
C ALA A 104 -9.38 -2.51 11.90
N PHE A 105 -10.65 -2.54 12.22
CA PHE A 105 -11.30 -1.63 13.17
C PHE A 105 -12.58 -2.24 13.74
N LYS A 106 -13.09 -1.68 14.84
CA LYS A 106 -14.38 -2.04 15.44
C LYS A 106 -15.08 -0.78 15.97
N LYS A 107 -16.38 -0.64 15.70
CA LYS A 107 -17.17 0.43 16.29
C LYS A 107 -17.36 0.18 17.79
N ARG A 108 -17.13 1.19 18.63
CA ARG A 108 -17.40 1.11 20.07
C ARG A 108 -18.89 1.22 20.32
N GLU A 109 -19.42 0.36 21.15
CA GLU A 109 -20.82 0.44 21.57
C GLU A 109 -21.09 1.75 22.30
N GLY A 110 -22.21 2.38 21.98
CA GLY A 110 -22.62 3.65 22.60
C GLY A 110 -21.73 4.86 22.27
N SER A 111 -20.83 4.75 21.28
CA SER A 111 -19.86 5.81 20.96
C SER A 111 -19.84 6.13 19.46
N VAL A 112 -19.41 7.36 19.13
CA VAL A 112 -19.06 7.76 17.76
C VAL A 112 -17.65 7.34 17.36
N TRP A 113 -16.85 6.78 18.29
CA TRP A 113 -15.45 6.41 18.09
C TRP A 113 -15.30 4.95 17.69
N TRP A 114 -14.10 4.64 17.17
CA TRP A 114 -13.70 3.33 16.67
C TRP A 114 -12.45 2.84 17.39
N ASP A 115 -12.35 1.53 17.61
CA ASP A 115 -11.12 0.87 17.96
C ASP A 115 -10.35 0.52 16.67
N ASN A 116 -9.05 0.79 16.68
CA ASN A 116 -8.18 0.64 15.52
C ASN A 116 -7.13 -0.42 15.83
N PHE A 117 -7.02 -1.44 14.98
CA PHE A 117 -6.23 -2.62 15.32
C PHE A 117 -4.81 -2.64 14.73
N PHE A 118 -4.45 -1.62 13.93
CA PHE A 118 -3.11 -1.47 13.35
C PHE A 118 -2.25 -0.44 14.11
N THR A 119 -2.55 -0.21 15.36
CA THR A 119 -1.76 0.68 16.24
C THR A 119 -0.35 0.12 16.44
N GLY A 120 0.65 1.03 16.53
CA GLY A 120 2.05 0.65 16.65
C GLY A 120 2.75 0.35 15.31
N LYS A 121 2.00 0.09 14.25
CA LYS A 121 2.57 -0.12 12.91
C LYS A 121 2.93 1.19 12.23
N THR A 122 3.92 1.11 11.34
CA THR A 122 4.36 2.21 10.48
C THR A 122 4.11 1.87 9.00
N ALA A 123 4.07 2.86 8.13
CA ALA A 123 3.91 2.60 6.71
C ALA A 123 4.71 3.55 5.82
N ARG A 124 5.00 3.08 4.61
CA ARG A 124 5.48 3.87 3.49
C ARG A 124 4.57 3.68 2.29
N ILE A 125 4.25 4.77 1.63
CA ILE A 125 3.56 4.78 0.34
C ILE A 125 4.59 5.18 -0.72
N ILE A 126 4.74 4.35 -1.74
CA ILE A 126 5.53 4.63 -2.95
C ILE A 126 4.55 4.62 -4.11
N CYS A 127 4.30 5.78 -4.71
CA CYS A 127 3.34 5.85 -5.80
C CYS A 127 3.95 6.49 -7.05
N THR A 128 3.52 6.01 -8.22
CA THR A 128 3.93 6.52 -9.53
C THR A 128 2.83 7.41 -10.11
N LEU A 129 3.24 8.45 -10.84
CA LEU A 129 2.40 9.49 -11.42
C LEU A 129 2.79 9.77 -12.87
N ASP A 130 1.84 10.12 -13.72
CA ASP A 130 2.12 10.61 -15.08
C ASP A 130 2.34 12.13 -15.15
N GLN A 131 2.21 12.80 -14.03
CA GLN A 131 2.46 14.23 -13.89
C GLN A 131 3.54 14.51 -12.83
N PRO A 132 4.18 15.70 -12.84
CA PRO A 132 5.15 16.07 -11.83
C PRO A 132 4.56 16.00 -10.41
N SER A 133 5.31 15.43 -9.47
CA SER A 133 4.82 15.23 -8.09
C SER A 133 4.48 16.52 -7.35
N TRP A 134 5.18 17.63 -7.68
CA TRP A 134 4.87 18.95 -7.14
C TRP A 134 3.53 19.48 -7.65
N TYR A 135 3.22 19.29 -8.96
CA TYR A 135 1.94 19.68 -9.55
C TYR A 135 0.78 18.91 -8.92
N TYR A 136 0.95 17.58 -8.80
CA TYR A 136 -0.04 16.72 -8.16
C TYR A 136 -0.35 17.16 -6.72
N ARG A 137 0.66 17.60 -5.97
CA ARG A 137 0.47 18.07 -4.58
C ARG A 137 -0.20 19.43 -4.48
N LEU A 138 0.25 20.40 -5.28
CA LEU A 138 -0.19 21.80 -5.17
C LEU A 138 -1.55 22.02 -5.85
N PHE A 139 -1.71 21.56 -7.08
CA PHE A 139 -2.91 21.81 -7.88
C PHE A 139 -3.99 20.76 -7.70
N ASN A 140 -3.62 19.48 -7.71
CA ASN A 140 -4.58 18.39 -7.55
C ASN A 140 -4.85 18.04 -6.07
N ARG A 141 -4.15 18.67 -5.10
CA ARG A 141 -4.29 18.41 -3.66
C ARG A 141 -4.02 16.96 -3.26
N ALA A 142 -3.31 16.19 -4.09
CA ALA A 142 -2.88 14.82 -3.88
C ALA A 142 -3.98 13.88 -3.32
N PRO A 143 -5.12 13.68 -4.00
CA PRO A 143 -6.27 12.97 -3.46
C PRO A 143 -5.96 11.53 -3.06
N SER A 144 -5.15 10.79 -3.85
CA SER A 144 -4.73 9.43 -3.48
C SER A 144 -3.90 9.41 -2.19
N HIS A 145 -3.01 10.41 -1.98
CA HIS A 145 -2.23 10.50 -0.73
C HIS A 145 -3.13 10.72 0.47
N PHE A 146 -4.12 11.60 0.33
CA PHE A 146 -5.08 11.88 1.39
C PHE A 146 -5.92 10.65 1.70
N ALA A 147 -6.48 9.99 0.67
CA ALA A 147 -7.31 8.81 0.81
C ALA A 147 -6.53 7.66 1.49
N MET A 148 -5.35 7.31 0.98
CA MET A 148 -4.56 6.22 1.54
C MET A 148 -4.00 6.56 2.93
N LYS A 149 -3.42 7.74 3.11
CA LYS A 149 -2.81 8.12 4.38
C LYS A 149 -3.84 8.41 5.47
N LYS A 150 -4.80 9.34 5.19
CA LYS A 150 -5.72 9.84 6.22
C LYS A 150 -6.95 8.94 6.40
N LEU A 151 -7.60 8.59 5.28
CA LEU A 151 -8.89 7.94 5.34
C LEU A 151 -8.78 6.41 5.46
N THR A 152 -7.63 5.82 5.08
CA THR A 152 -7.41 4.38 5.18
C THR A 152 -6.42 4.06 6.31
N LEU A 153 -5.14 4.34 6.14
CA LEU A 153 -4.10 3.86 7.06
C LEU A 153 -4.18 4.51 8.44
N ASN A 154 -4.37 5.83 8.54
CA ASN A 154 -4.55 6.47 9.85
C ASN A 154 -5.85 6.02 10.52
N PHE A 155 -6.94 5.81 9.73
CA PHE A 155 -8.21 5.33 10.26
C PHE A 155 -8.08 3.96 10.93
N ILE A 156 -7.27 3.05 10.41
CA ILE A 156 -7.06 1.73 11.02
C ILE A 156 -5.98 1.73 12.13
N GLY A 157 -5.33 2.88 12.40
CA GLY A 157 -4.40 3.04 13.52
C GLY A 157 -2.93 3.25 13.16
N VAL A 158 -2.55 3.17 11.88
CA VAL A 158 -1.16 3.45 11.45
C VAL A 158 -0.87 4.94 11.53
N LYS A 159 0.07 5.37 12.35
CA LYS A 159 0.34 6.81 12.59
C LYS A 159 1.52 7.36 11.81
N SER A 160 2.64 6.66 11.73
CA SER A 160 3.84 7.12 11.03
C SER A 160 3.82 6.66 9.58
N ILE A 161 3.41 7.54 8.66
CA ILE A 161 3.25 7.22 7.24
C ILE A 161 4.06 8.21 6.41
N LYS A 162 5.10 7.69 5.72
CA LYS A 162 5.93 8.43 4.78
C LYS A 162 5.44 8.21 3.35
N ILE A 163 5.52 9.24 2.49
CA ILE A 163 5.07 9.17 1.10
C ILE A 163 6.21 9.53 0.16
N THR A 164 6.45 8.70 -0.84
CA THR A 164 7.37 8.91 -1.95
C THR A 164 6.58 8.90 -3.25
N SER A 165 6.53 10.03 -3.95
CA SER A 165 5.82 10.19 -5.23
C SER A 165 6.83 10.30 -6.36
N ILE A 166 6.68 9.46 -7.38
CA ILE A 166 7.57 9.32 -8.53
C ILE A 166 6.83 9.73 -9.78
N GLY A 167 7.22 10.83 -10.39
CA GLY A 167 6.60 11.33 -11.63
C GLY A 167 7.35 12.54 -12.19
N PRO A 168 7.15 12.86 -13.50
CA PRO A 168 6.29 12.14 -14.46
C PRO A 168 6.91 10.83 -14.95
N LEU A 169 6.13 9.76 -15.04
CA LEU A 169 6.66 8.43 -15.38
C LEU A 169 6.53 8.10 -16.89
N ARG A 170 5.39 8.40 -17.50
CA ARG A 170 5.02 7.94 -18.85
C ARG A 170 6.07 8.24 -19.92
N LEU A 171 6.61 9.44 -19.92
CA LEU A 171 7.63 9.91 -20.86
C LEU A 171 9.03 9.99 -20.24
N SER A 172 9.24 9.31 -19.11
CA SER A 172 10.52 9.34 -18.42
C SER A 172 11.59 8.56 -19.18
N LYS A 173 12.80 9.13 -19.21
CA LYS A 173 13.99 8.46 -19.73
C LYS A 173 14.47 7.37 -18.77
N GLU A 174 15.28 6.46 -19.28
CA GLU A 174 15.84 5.34 -18.51
C GLU A 174 16.64 5.82 -17.29
N GLU A 175 17.48 6.84 -17.46
CA GLU A 175 18.29 7.40 -16.35
C GLU A 175 17.41 7.91 -15.18
N PHE A 176 16.21 8.45 -15.48
CA PHE A 176 15.27 8.86 -14.45
C PHE A 176 14.75 7.65 -13.67
N ARG A 177 14.40 6.56 -14.38
CA ARG A 177 13.91 5.32 -13.78
C ARG A 177 14.98 4.65 -12.94
N GLU A 178 16.19 4.51 -13.45
CA GLU A 178 17.34 3.97 -12.70
C GLU A 178 17.65 4.79 -11.44
N LYS A 179 17.65 6.13 -11.55
CA LYS A 179 17.87 7.02 -10.40
C LYS A 179 16.83 6.73 -9.29
N TRP A 180 15.57 6.48 -9.67
CA TRP A 180 14.54 6.14 -8.70
C TRP A 180 14.71 4.73 -8.15
N LEU A 181 15.08 3.75 -8.95
CA LEU A 181 15.39 2.40 -8.45
C LEU A 181 16.51 2.44 -7.40
N ARG A 182 17.60 3.15 -7.67
CA ARG A 182 18.69 3.34 -6.67
C ARG A 182 18.21 4.04 -5.39
N LYS A 183 17.32 5.03 -5.50
CA LYS A 183 16.74 5.69 -4.32
C LYS A 183 15.84 4.75 -3.51
N ILE A 184 15.04 3.93 -4.18
CA ILE A 184 14.14 2.97 -3.52
C ILE A 184 14.94 1.83 -2.87
N GLU A 185 15.99 1.35 -3.51
CA GLU A 185 16.94 0.40 -2.91
C GLU A 185 17.53 0.97 -1.60
N LYS A 186 17.99 2.23 -1.63
CA LYS A 186 18.49 2.93 -0.43
C LYS A 186 17.40 3.12 0.64
N LEU A 187 16.13 3.23 0.29
CA LEU A 187 15.05 3.26 1.29
C LEU A 187 14.88 1.88 1.95
N GLY A 188 14.95 0.81 1.17
CA GLY A 188 14.93 -0.57 1.65
C GLY A 188 16.07 -0.85 2.65
N SER A 189 17.31 -0.47 2.31
CA SER A 189 18.46 -0.69 3.19
C SER A 189 18.41 0.09 4.52
N ARG A 190 17.50 1.03 4.66
CA ARG A 190 17.25 1.78 5.91
C ARG A 190 16.04 1.29 6.69
N ASN A 191 15.38 0.22 6.25
CA ASN A 191 14.12 -0.28 6.83
C ASN A 191 13.06 0.84 6.96
N ALA A 192 12.93 1.73 5.95
CA ALA A 192 12.19 2.99 6.06
C ALA A 192 11.18 3.21 4.92
#